data_69fcbdd129719c8080be50b8ea20d912
#
_entry.id   69fcbdd129719c8080be50b8ea20d912
#
_cell.length_a   1.000
_cell.length_b   1.000
_cell.length_c   1.000
_cell.angle_alpha   90.00
_cell.angle_beta   90.00
_cell.angle_gamma   90.00
#
_symmetry.space_group_name_H-M   'P 1'
#
loop_
_entity.id
_entity.type
_entity.pdbx_description
1 polymer ?
#
loop_
_entity_poly.entity_id
_entity_poly.type
_entity_poly.pdbx_seq_one_letter_code
_entity_poly.pdbx_strand_id
1 'polypeptide(L)'
;MTPYDICCLRELALKIHIIGICGTFMGGLAQLCRQKGWEVTGSDQHVYPPMSDQLQQAGIVLHEGYDPSVLREDLDLVVVGNAMSRGNVEVEAVLDGKIPFISGPELLGRLTEGMTVLAVSGTHGKTTTTSMLAWILESQGMNPGFLVGGVPQNFGVSARLGGGQWFVVEADEYDTAFFDKRSKFVHYHPDIFGINNLEFDHADIFSDLSAIETQFHHAIRRVPSQGFVVSRAGVDAIDRVLARGCWSRELRIGQGTSVRLRAERDRLVSDDWDLSVQWSMRGKHNAQNAELAVAMAHAANVPTDAGFLALSELQGVARRLNLLFDNEVL
;
A
#
# COMPACT_ATOMS: atom_id res chain seq x y z
N MET A 1 30.40 -2.01 9.38
CA MET A 1 29.07 -1.50 9.73
C MET A 1 28.27 -2.65 10.32
N THR A 2 27.81 -2.55 11.54
CA THR A 2 26.95 -3.57 12.12
C THR A 2 25.53 -3.44 11.52
N PRO A 3 24.73 -4.52 11.47
CA PRO A 3 23.35 -4.46 10.94
C PRO A 3 22.42 -3.45 11.66
N TYR A 4 22.88 -2.83 12.72
CA TYR A 4 22.15 -1.88 13.56
C TYR A 4 22.46 -0.39 13.31
N ASP A 5 23.48 -0.08 12.50
CA ASP A 5 23.88 1.33 12.21
C ASP A 5 23.11 1.96 11.03
N ILE A 6 22.04 1.31 10.56
CA ILE A 6 21.23 1.78 9.44
C ILE A 6 20.27 2.94 9.85
N CYS A 7 20.43 3.48 11.04
CA CYS A 7 19.67 4.65 11.53
C CYS A 7 19.94 5.95 10.72
N CYS A 8 20.94 5.94 9.81
CA CYS A 8 21.34 7.09 8.98
C CYS A 8 20.91 7.00 7.51
N LEU A 9 19.94 6.17 7.14
CA LEU A 9 19.47 6.07 5.74
C LEU A 9 18.85 7.38 5.19
N ARG A 10 18.63 8.38 6.05
CA ARG A 10 17.99 9.64 5.67
C ARG A 10 18.87 10.56 4.83
N GLU A 11 20.19 10.48 4.95
CA GLU A 11 21.12 11.47 4.37
C GLU A 11 22.10 10.91 3.35
N LEU A 12 22.20 9.59 3.20
CA LEU A 12 23.17 8.95 2.30
C LEU A 12 22.49 8.54 0.99
N ALA A 13 23.14 8.84 -0.12
CA ALA A 13 22.80 8.27 -1.42
C ALA A 13 23.29 6.82 -1.46
N LEU A 14 22.40 5.86 -1.17
CA LEU A 14 22.73 4.44 -1.15
C LEU A 14 22.77 3.84 -2.55
N LYS A 15 23.59 2.81 -2.72
CA LYS A 15 23.60 1.93 -3.88
C LYS A 15 22.91 0.64 -3.50
N ILE A 16 21.74 0.39 -4.10
CA ILE A 16 20.93 -0.78 -3.79
C ILE A 16 20.66 -1.63 -5.03
N HIS A 17 20.55 -2.93 -4.80
CA HIS A 17 20.05 -3.87 -5.81
C HIS A 17 18.76 -4.53 -5.31
N ILE A 18 17.75 -4.63 -6.19
CA ILE A 18 16.43 -5.18 -5.86
C ILE A 18 16.21 -6.47 -6.65
N ILE A 19 16.15 -7.61 -5.96
CA ILE A 19 15.85 -8.91 -6.55
C ILE A 19 14.33 -9.08 -6.65
N GLY A 20 13.79 -9.31 -7.85
CA GLY A 20 12.36 -9.36 -8.13
C GLY A 20 11.74 -7.97 -8.30
N ILE A 21 12.45 -7.06 -8.98
CA ILE A 21 12.13 -5.63 -9.07
C ILE A 21 10.84 -5.32 -9.86
N CYS A 22 10.44 -6.17 -10.82
CA CYS A 22 9.30 -5.90 -11.71
C CYS A 22 7.93 -6.19 -11.08
N GLY A 23 7.89 -6.74 -9.86
CA GLY A 23 6.65 -6.82 -9.08
C GLY A 23 6.09 -5.42 -8.77
N THR A 24 4.76 -5.27 -8.76
CA THR A 24 4.11 -3.95 -8.61
C THR A 24 4.57 -3.20 -7.35
N PHE A 25 4.65 -3.88 -6.21
CA PHE A 25 5.14 -3.30 -4.97
C PHE A 25 6.64 -2.97 -5.05
N MET A 26 7.45 -3.90 -5.53
CA MET A 26 8.91 -3.73 -5.59
C MET A 26 9.31 -2.64 -6.60
N GLY A 27 8.63 -2.57 -7.75
CA GLY A 27 8.85 -1.52 -8.74
C GLY A 27 8.46 -0.13 -8.23
N GLY A 28 7.35 -0.02 -7.49
CA GLY A 28 6.98 1.23 -6.82
C GLY A 28 8.02 1.63 -5.76
N LEU A 29 8.48 0.67 -4.95
CA LEU A 29 9.54 0.89 -3.95
C LEU A 29 10.85 1.36 -4.60
N ALA A 30 11.25 0.76 -5.72
CA ALA A 30 12.42 1.17 -6.50
C ALA A 30 12.34 2.63 -6.94
N GLN A 31 11.15 3.07 -7.41
CA GLN A 31 10.90 4.46 -7.78
C GLN A 31 11.02 5.41 -6.57
N LEU A 32 10.51 5.02 -5.41
CA LEU A 32 10.66 5.81 -4.16
C LEU A 32 12.14 5.97 -3.79
N CYS A 33 12.94 4.90 -3.88
CA CYS A 33 14.38 4.95 -3.64
C CYS A 33 15.10 5.89 -4.62
N ARG A 34 14.74 5.87 -5.90
CA ARG A 34 15.25 6.82 -6.89
C ARG A 34 14.90 8.27 -6.58
N GLN A 35 13.65 8.54 -6.17
CA GLN A 35 13.20 9.87 -5.75
C GLN A 35 13.96 10.35 -4.50
N LYS A 36 14.43 9.42 -3.66
CA LYS A 36 15.30 9.70 -2.50
C LYS A 36 16.74 10.05 -2.92
N GLY A 37 17.09 9.89 -4.19
CA GLY A 37 18.42 10.15 -4.72
C GLY A 37 19.37 8.93 -4.67
N TRP A 38 18.85 7.72 -4.43
CA TRP A 38 19.65 6.50 -4.38
C TRP A 38 19.98 5.96 -5.78
N GLU A 39 21.12 5.28 -5.92
CA GLU A 39 21.42 4.48 -7.09
C GLU A 39 20.71 3.13 -6.95
N VAL A 40 19.83 2.83 -7.91
CA VAL A 40 19.00 1.62 -7.87
C VAL A 40 19.24 0.80 -9.12
N THR A 41 19.55 -0.47 -8.92
CA THR A 41 19.54 -1.52 -9.94
C THR A 41 18.61 -2.64 -9.53
N GLY A 42 18.24 -3.52 -10.44
CA GLY A 42 17.47 -4.69 -10.04
C GLY A 42 17.37 -5.74 -11.13
N SER A 43 17.05 -6.96 -10.70
CA SER A 43 16.88 -8.14 -11.52
C SER A 43 15.46 -8.70 -11.41
N ASP A 44 14.95 -9.28 -12.48
CA ASP A 44 13.69 -10.00 -12.50
C ASP A 44 13.71 -11.06 -13.61
N GLN A 45 13.00 -12.17 -13.39
CA GLN A 45 12.84 -13.20 -14.41
C GLN A 45 12.07 -12.69 -15.63
N HIS A 46 11.16 -11.72 -15.41
CA HIS A 46 10.25 -11.20 -16.43
C HIS A 46 10.27 -9.68 -16.47
N VAL A 47 11.03 -9.13 -17.40
CA VAL A 47 11.17 -7.68 -17.61
C VAL A 47 10.30 -7.24 -18.78
N TYR A 48 9.07 -6.84 -18.53
CA TYR A 48 8.11 -6.43 -19.57
C TYR A 48 7.23 -5.23 -19.15
N PRO A 49 6.68 -4.49 -20.15
CA PRO A 49 5.80 -3.36 -19.88
C PRO A 49 4.50 -3.76 -19.13
N PRO A 50 3.94 -2.86 -18.31
CA PRO A 50 4.31 -1.44 -18.18
C PRO A 50 5.39 -1.16 -17.11
N MET A 51 5.73 -2.13 -16.26
CA MET A 51 6.64 -1.88 -15.13
C MET A 51 8.07 -1.60 -15.62
N SER A 52 8.56 -2.38 -16.59
CA SER A 52 9.90 -2.15 -17.16
C SER A 52 10.07 -0.72 -17.70
N ASP A 53 9.04 -0.20 -18.41
CA ASP A 53 9.08 1.15 -18.96
C ASP A 53 9.13 2.21 -17.87
N GLN A 54 8.34 2.05 -16.81
CA GLN A 54 8.33 2.96 -15.67
C GLN A 54 9.69 3.00 -14.94
N LEU A 55 10.28 1.83 -14.73
CA LEU A 55 11.58 1.71 -14.06
C LEU A 55 12.72 2.30 -14.91
N GLN A 56 12.72 2.04 -16.22
CA GLN A 56 13.70 2.62 -17.16
C GLN A 56 13.56 4.14 -17.24
N GLN A 57 12.34 4.67 -17.31
CA GLN A 57 12.07 6.11 -17.27
C GLN A 57 12.54 6.76 -15.97
N ALA A 58 12.50 6.03 -14.85
CA ALA A 58 13.07 6.48 -13.58
C ALA A 58 14.61 6.37 -13.52
N GLY A 59 15.27 5.92 -14.59
CA GLY A 59 16.72 5.76 -14.66
C GLY A 59 17.25 4.57 -13.85
N ILE A 60 16.44 3.51 -13.70
CA ILE A 60 16.81 2.28 -13.03
C ILE A 60 17.35 1.28 -14.05
N VAL A 61 18.51 0.69 -13.75
CA VAL A 61 19.11 -0.36 -14.58
C VAL A 61 18.45 -1.69 -14.26
N LEU A 62 17.89 -2.34 -15.28
CA LEU A 62 17.20 -3.62 -15.17
C LEU A 62 18.03 -4.75 -15.77
N HIS A 63 18.11 -5.86 -15.07
CA HIS A 63 18.70 -7.11 -15.54
C HIS A 63 17.59 -8.15 -15.73
N GLU A 64 17.50 -8.73 -16.92
CA GLU A 64 16.56 -9.82 -17.20
C GLU A 64 17.23 -11.17 -16.82
N GLY A 65 16.50 -11.98 -16.04
CA GLY A 65 17.04 -13.16 -15.38
C GLY A 65 17.78 -12.82 -14.08
N TYR A 66 18.37 -13.85 -13.48
CA TYR A 66 19.13 -13.73 -12.23
C TYR A 66 20.58 -14.17 -12.48
N ASP A 67 21.54 -13.30 -12.14
CA ASP A 67 22.99 -13.56 -12.28
C ASP A 67 23.74 -12.92 -11.10
N PRO A 68 24.47 -13.71 -10.29
CA PRO A 68 25.26 -13.19 -9.17
C PRO A 68 26.27 -12.09 -9.55
N SER A 69 26.71 -12.04 -10.82
CA SER A 69 27.66 -11.02 -11.28
C SER A 69 27.12 -9.60 -11.24
N VAL A 70 25.80 -9.42 -11.16
CA VAL A 70 25.17 -8.09 -10.99
C VAL A 70 25.26 -7.56 -9.55
N LEU A 71 25.61 -8.42 -8.59
CA LEU A 71 25.81 -8.04 -7.19
C LEU A 71 27.20 -7.45 -7.01
N ARG A 72 27.30 -6.14 -7.30
CA ARG A 72 28.59 -5.40 -7.23
C ARG A 72 29.11 -5.32 -5.80
N GLU A 73 30.43 -5.29 -5.64
CA GLU A 73 31.09 -5.18 -4.33
C GLU A 73 30.80 -3.85 -3.59
N ASP A 74 30.39 -2.81 -4.31
CA ASP A 74 30.09 -1.47 -3.78
C ASP A 74 28.61 -1.25 -3.43
N LEU A 75 27.80 -2.33 -3.42
CA LEU A 75 26.41 -2.26 -2.96
C LEU A 75 26.35 -2.07 -1.44
N ASP A 76 25.55 -1.10 -1.01
CA ASP A 76 25.25 -0.89 0.40
C ASP A 76 24.21 -1.87 0.93
N LEU A 77 23.26 -2.28 0.06
CA LEU A 77 22.11 -3.08 0.47
C LEU A 77 21.50 -3.84 -0.70
N VAL A 78 21.07 -5.07 -0.45
CA VAL A 78 20.21 -5.84 -1.35
C VAL A 78 18.79 -5.90 -0.76
N VAL A 79 17.80 -5.70 -1.62
CA VAL A 79 16.38 -5.77 -1.24
C VAL A 79 15.74 -6.98 -1.91
N VAL A 80 15.18 -7.87 -1.11
CA VAL A 80 14.65 -9.14 -1.61
C VAL A 80 13.12 -9.07 -1.71
N GLY A 81 12.61 -9.32 -2.92
CA GLY A 81 11.16 -9.39 -3.17
C GLY A 81 10.50 -10.62 -2.54
N ASN A 82 9.22 -10.51 -2.24
CA ASN A 82 8.47 -11.59 -1.56
C ASN A 82 8.29 -12.86 -2.40
N ALA A 83 8.37 -12.77 -3.71
CA ALA A 83 8.29 -13.93 -4.61
C ALA A 83 9.58 -14.73 -4.69
N MET A 84 10.67 -14.23 -4.09
CA MET A 84 11.97 -14.91 -4.10
C MET A 84 12.01 -16.06 -3.10
N SER A 85 12.78 -17.08 -3.42
CA SER A 85 12.95 -18.28 -2.58
C SER A 85 14.40 -18.78 -2.60
N ARG A 86 14.71 -19.70 -1.69
CA ARG A 86 15.97 -20.43 -1.69
C ARG A 86 16.12 -21.16 -3.02
N GLY A 87 17.34 -21.24 -3.51
CA GLY A 87 17.67 -21.77 -4.84
C GLY A 87 17.73 -20.70 -5.95
N ASN A 88 17.28 -19.47 -5.72
CA ASN A 88 17.56 -18.36 -6.62
C ASN A 88 19.05 -17.98 -6.51
N VAL A 89 19.75 -17.92 -7.64
CA VAL A 89 21.23 -17.78 -7.66
C VAL A 89 21.72 -16.46 -7.05
N GLU A 90 20.97 -15.38 -7.17
CA GLU A 90 21.32 -14.12 -6.53
C GLU A 90 21.05 -14.15 -5.01
N VAL A 91 19.93 -14.77 -4.60
CA VAL A 91 19.63 -14.97 -3.17
C VAL A 91 20.71 -15.81 -2.51
N GLU A 92 21.14 -16.91 -3.13
CA GLU A 92 22.23 -17.74 -2.59
C GLU A 92 23.56 -16.95 -2.51
N ALA A 93 23.89 -16.18 -3.55
CA ALA A 93 25.10 -15.34 -3.54
C ALA A 93 25.06 -14.27 -2.46
N VAL A 94 23.91 -13.66 -2.18
CA VAL A 94 23.73 -12.70 -1.08
C VAL A 94 23.99 -13.35 0.27
N LEU A 95 23.48 -14.56 0.49
CA LEU A 95 23.63 -15.31 1.73
C LEU A 95 25.08 -15.75 1.93
N ASP A 96 25.71 -16.32 0.89
CA ASP A 96 27.10 -16.82 0.92
C ASP A 96 28.09 -15.67 1.09
N GLY A 97 27.88 -14.55 0.39
CA GLY A 97 28.69 -13.36 0.45
C GLY A 97 28.48 -12.50 1.71
N LYS A 98 27.48 -12.84 2.54
CA LYS A 98 27.05 -12.05 3.71
C LYS A 98 26.79 -10.59 3.36
N ILE A 99 26.26 -10.34 2.15
CA ILE A 99 25.87 -9.00 1.70
C ILE A 99 24.69 -8.53 2.57
N PRO A 100 24.67 -7.29 3.09
CA PRO A 100 23.52 -6.79 3.83
C PRO A 100 22.25 -6.86 3.00
N PHE A 101 21.18 -7.45 3.55
CA PHE A 101 19.90 -7.54 2.85
C PHE A 101 18.71 -7.36 3.78
N ILE A 102 17.61 -6.86 3.21
CA ILE A 102 16.32 -6.69 3.88
C ILE A 102 15.17 -7.01 2.90
N SER A 103 13.97 -7.08 3.44
CA SER A 103 12.76 -7.20 2.63
C SER A 103 12.28 -5.84 2.09
N GLY A 104 11.49 -5.86 1.01
CA GLY A 104 10.85 -4.65 0.49
C GLY A 104 9.96 -3.94 1.53
N PRO A 105 9.07 -4.63 2.25
CA PRO A 105 8.25 -4.03 3.29
C PRO A 105 9.07 -3.39 4.43
N GLU A 106 10.16 -4.01 4.85
CA GLU A 106 11.06 -3.45 5.85
C GLU A 106 11.73 -2.16 5.33
N LEU A 107 12.19 -2.15 4.08
CA LEU A 107 12.75 -0.94 3.46
C LEU A 107 11.71 0.19 3.40
N LEU A 108 10.46 -0.10 3.01
CA LEU A 108 9.40 0.89 3.00
C LEU A 108 9.18 1.50 4.38
N GLY A 109 9.11 0.68 5.44
CA GLY A 109 8.99 1.16 6.82
C GLY A 109 10.11 2.13 7.22
N ARG A 110 11.36 1.86 6.77
CA ARG A 110 12.51 2.76 6.99
C ARG A 110 12.42 4.04 6.17
N LEU A 111 11.96 3.98 4.92
CA LEU A 111 11.78 5.16 4.06
C LEU A 111 10.70 6.12 4.59
N THR A 112 9.67 5.57 5.23
CA THR A 112 8.54 6.33 5.77
C THR A 112 8.71 6.70 7.25
N GLU A 113 9.85 6.39 7.85
CA GLU A 113 10.14 6.73 9.24
C GLU A 113 9.99 8.24 9.49
N GLY A 114 9.20 8.62 10.52
CA GLY A 114 8.87 10.01 10.86
C GLY A 114 7.80 10.63 9.98
N MET A 115 7.20 9.87 9.07
CA MET A 115 5.93 10.23 8.42
C MET A 115 4.77 9.63 9.19
N THR A 116 3.58 10.17 9.00
CA THR A 116 2.32 9.57 9.44
C THR A 116 1.84 8.61 8.36
N VAL A 117 1.86 7.31 8.65
CA VAL A 117 1.53 6.25 7.70
C VAL A 117 0.06 5.86 7.79
N LEU A 118 -0.64 5.95 6.66
CA LEU A 118 -2.01 5.47 6.48
C LEU A 118 -1.99 4.18 5.66
N ALA A 119 -2.26 3.05 6.30
CA ALA A 119 -2.21 1.74 5.66
C ALA A 119 -3.63 1.21 5.40
N VAL A 120 -3.95 0.95 4.15
CA VAL A 120 -5.26 0.44 3.71
C VAL A 120 -5.20 -1.05 3.50
N SER A 121 -5.92 -1.80 4.31
CA SER A 121 -5.99 -3.26 4.27
C SER A 121 -7.41 -3.78 3.97
N GLY A 122 -7.51 -5.08 3.79
CA GLY A 122 -8.75 -5.82 3.53
C GLY A 122 -8.58 -6.81 2.38
N THR A 123 -9.47 -7.78 2.29
CA THR A 123 -9.45 -8.80 1.23
C THR A 123 -9.60 -8.15 -0.15
N HIS A 124 -10.56 -7.23 -0.29
CA HIS A 124 -10.88 -6.56 -1.56
C HIS A 124 -10.86 -5.04 -1.44
N GLY A 125 -10.64 -4.37 -2.58
CA GLY A 125 -10.75 -2.91 -2.69
C GLY A 125 -9.54 -2.11 -2.20
N LYS A 126 -8.46 -2.75 -1.73
CA LYS A 126 -7.23 -2.09 -1.23
C LYS A 126 -6.73 -0.98 -2.17
N THR A 127 -6.40 -1.33 -3.41
CA THR A 127 -5.84 -0.41 -4.43
C THR A 127 -6.75 0.79 -4.69
N THR A 128 -8.05 0.53 -4.83
CA THR A 128 -9.06 1.57 -5.08
C THR A 128 -9.17 2.52 -3.89
N THR A 129 -9.28 1.98 -2.68
CA THR A 129 -9.38 2.77 -1.44
C THR A 129 -8.11 3.59 -1.19
N THR A 130 -6.92 2.99 -1.40
CA THR A 130 -5.63 3.67 -1.29
C THR A 130 -5.52 4.84 -2.26
N SER A 131 -5.99 4.64 -3.50
CA SER A 131 -6.01 5.71 -4.53
C SER A 131 -6.98 6.84 -4.17
N MET A 132 -8.17 6.51 -3.66
CA MET A 132 -9.13 7.49 -3.16
C MET A 132 -8.56 8.31 -2.00
N LEU A 133 -7.96 7.63 -1.03
CA LEU A 133 -7.37 8.27 0.14
C LEU A 133 -6.22 9.20 -0.23
N ALA A 134 -5.30 8.74 -1.09
CA ALA A 134 -4.20 9.57 -1.59
C ALA A 134 -4.73 10.81 -2.32
N TRP A 135 -5.78 10.65 -3.15
CA TRP A 135 -6.41 11.77 -3.85
C TRP A 135 -7.10 12.76 -2.92
N ILE A 136 -7.83 12.27 -1.91
CA ILE A 136 -8.46 13.13 -0.89
C ILE A 136 -7.38 13.99 -0.19
N LEU A 137 -6.28 13.38 0.26
CA LEU A 137 -5.20 14.14 0.91
C LEU A 137 -4.55 15.15 -0.05
N GLU A 138 -4.34 14.77 -1.32
CA GLU A 138 -3.79 15.68 -2.35
C GLU A 138 -4.69 16.88 -2.58
N SER A 139 -6.00 16.68 -2.73
CA SER A 139 -6.98 17.75 -2.95
C SER A 139 -7.04 18.76 -1.81
N GLN A 140 -6.62 18.35 -0.61
CA GLN A 140 -6.50 19.23 0.57
C GLN A 140 -5.12 19.89 0.69
N GLY A 141 -4.26 19.78 -0.33
CA GLY A 141 -2.93 20.37 -0.35
C GLY A 141 -1.93 19.68 0.60
N MET A 142 -2.24 18.48 1.10
CA MET A 142 -1.39 17.76 2.06
C MET A 142 -0.18 17.08 1.40
N ASN A 143 -0.13 17.04 0.05
CA ASN A 143 0.97 16.50 -0.76
C ASN A 143 1.50 15.14 -0.27
N PRO A 144 0.64 14.09 -0.17
CA PRO A 144 1.02 12.81 0.41
C PRO A 144 2.04 12.07 -0.46
N GLY A 145 2.93 11.31 0.20
CA GLY A 145 3.59 10.18 -0.42
C GLY A 145 2.62 9.01 -0.54
N PHE A 146 2.86 8.11 -1.49
CA PHE A 146 2.06 6.89 -1.61
C PHE A 146 2.80 5.76 -2.34
N LEU A 147 2.34 4.53 -2.06
CA LEU A 147 2.66 3.33 -2.84
C LEU A 147 1.39 2.51 -3.02
N VAL A 148 0.96 2.38 -4.28
CA VAL A 148 -0.32 1.77 -4.68
C VAL A 148 -0.07 0.62 -5.65
N GLY A 149 -0.81 -0.47 -5.52
CA GLY A 149 -0.74 -1.65 -6.38
C GLY A 149 -1.29 -1.47 -7.81
N GLY A 150 -1.37 -0.23 -8.29
CA GLY A 150 -1.80 0.15 -9.64
C GLY A 150 -1.39 1.58 -9.92
N VAL A 151 -1.79 2.12 -11.06
CA VAL A 151 -1.52 3.51 -11.44
C VAL A 151 -2.81 4.33 -11.29
N PRO A 152 -2.99 5.12 -10.21
CA PRO A 152 -4.13 6.03 -10.10
C PRO A 152 -4.02 7.10 -11.19
N GLN A 153 -5.10 7.27 -11.96
CA GLN A 153 -5.08 8.13 -13.15
C GLN A 153 -4.83 9.61 -12.80
N ASN A 154 -5.30 10.06 -11.65
CA ASN A 154 -5.05 11.42 -11.15
C ASN A 154 -3.56 11.72 -10.93
N PHE A 155 -2.73 10.70 -10.69
CA PHE A 155 -1.31 10.88 -10.41
C PHE A 155 -0.40 10.43 -11.57
N GLY A 156 -0.85 9.48 -12.40
CA GLY A 156 -0.07 8.91 -13.50
C GLY A 156 1.10 8.02 -13.09
N VAL A 157 1.32 7.82 -11.78
CA VAL A 157 2.39 6.98 -11.21
C VAL A 157 1.85 6.10 -10.09
N SER A 158 2.50 4.96 -9.84
CA SER A 158 2.11 4.03 -8.78
C SER A 158 2.76 4.35 -7.43
N ALA A 159 3.81 5.18 -7.42
CA ALA A 159 4.55 5.53 -6.21
C ALA A 159 5.12 6.96 -6.28
N ARG A 160 5.04 7.65 -5.16
CA ARG A 160 5.57 9.02 -4.98
C ARG A 160 5.98 9.23 -3.53
N LEU A 161 7.14 9.86 -3.25
CA LEU A 161 7.53 10.21 -1.87
C LEU A 161 6.66 11.33 -1.29
N GLY A 162 6.10 12.20 -2.14
CA GLY A 162 5.39 13.39 -1.68
C GLY A 162 6.32 14.45 -1.08
N GLY A 163 5.74 15.53 -0.58
CA GLY A 163 6.45 16.61 0.11
C GLY A 163 5.90 16.91 1.50
N GLY A 164 4.84 16.19 1.90
CA GLY A 164 4.18 16.30 3.19
C GLY A 164 4.66 15.26 4.21
N GLN A 165 4.04 15.29 5.38
CA GLN A 165 4.29 14.33 6.45
C GLN A 165 3.48 13.02 6.29
N TRP A 166 2.64 12.89 5.27
CA TRP A 166 1.66 11.82 5.10
C TRP A 166 2.15 10.80 4.07
N PHE A 167 1.98 9.52 4.38
CA PHE A 167 2.28 8.44 3.44
C PHE A 167 1.13 7.43 3.41
N VAL A 168 0.58 7.18 2.23
CA VAL A 168 -0.53 6.24 2.02
C VAL A 168 -0.01 4.97 1.37
N VAL A 169 -0.29 3.81 1.96
CA VAL A 169 0.19 2.53 1.46
C VAL A 169 -0.91 1.49 1.38
N GLU A 170 -0.88 0.69 0.32
CA GLU A 170 -1.67 -0.53 0.21
C GLU A 170 -1.05 -1.62 1.09
N ALA A 171 -1.82 -2.16 2.02
CA ALA A 171 -1.34 -3.06 3.05
C ALA A 171 -1.88 -4.49 2.83
N ASP A 172 -1.01 -5.32 2.22
CA ASP A 172 -1.30 -6.73 1.95
C ASP A 172 -1.00 -7.62 3.16
N GLU A 173 -1.82 -8.67 3.31
CA GLU A 173 -1.66 -9.76 4.27
C GLU A 173 -0.60 -10.79 3.88
N TYR A 174 -0.05 -10.73 2.67
CA TYR A 174 0.98 -11.66 2.17
C TYR A 174 2.27 -11.63 2.98
N ASP A 175 2.96 -12.78 2.97
CA ASP A 175 4.31 -12.93 3.51
C ASP A 175 5.26 -11.82 3.00
N THR A 176 6.13 -11.37 3.88
CA THR A 176 7.09 -10.31 3.61
C THR A 176 8.21 -10.75 2.68
N ALA A 177 8.82 -11.92 2.95
CA ALA A 177 9.90 -12.51 2.17
C ALA A 177 10.08 -13.99 2.54
N PHE A 178 10.98 -14.72 1.84
CA PHE A 178 11.25 -16.12 2.16
C PHE A 178 11.82 -16.31 3.58
N PHE A 179 12.51 -15.32 4.12
CA PHE A 179 13.13 -15.32 5.44
C PHE A 179 12.27 -14.64 6.52
N ASP A 180 11.17 -13.99 6.14
CA ASP A 180 10.22 -13.36 7.07
C ASP A 180 8.77 -13.68 6.65
N LYS A 181 8.12 -14.54 7.43
CA LYS A 181 6.77 -15.03 7.18
C LYS A 181 5.66 -14.19 7.84
N ARG A 182 6.01 -13.04 8.41
CA ARG A 182 5.02 -12.07 8.86
C ARG A 182 4.43 -11.33 7.67
N SER A 183 3.18 -10.89 7.80
CA SER A 183 2.54 -10.09 6.75
C SER A 183 3.22 -8.75 6.55
N LYS A 184 3.23 -8.25 5.31
CA LYS A 184 3.90 -7.00 4.91
C LYS A 184 3.54 -5.81 5.77
N PHE A 185 2.26 -5.66 6.13
CA PHE A 185 1.76 -4.51 6.87
C PHE A 185 2.32 -4.39 8.30
N VAL A 186 2.90 -5.45 8.87
CA VAL A 186 3.56 -5.39 10.18
C VAL A 186 4.82 -4.49 10.12
N HIS A 187 5.42 -4.35 8.95
CA HIS A 187 6.61 -3.55 8.75
C HIS A 187 6.34 -2.06 8.49
N TYR A 188 5.11 -1.69 8.13
CA TYR A 188 4.77 -0.31 7.73
C TYR A 188 4.59 0.65 8.90
N HIS A 189 4.48 0.15 10.13
CA HIS A 189 4.27 0.94 11.35
C HIS A 189 3.12 1.96 11.19
N PRO A 190 1.89 1.53 10.85
CA PRO A 190 0.81 2.45 10.53
C PRO A 190 0.37 3.26 11.76
N ASP A 191 0.15 4.56 11.56
CA ASP A 191 -0.53 5.44 12.52
C ASP A 191 -2.05 5.36 12.36
N ILE A 192 -2.50 5.18 11.12
CA ILE A 192 -3.92 4.99 10.77
C ILE A 192 -4.04 3.71 9.96
N PHE A 193 -4.69 2.70 10.53
CA PHE A 193 -4.88 1.40 9.89
C PHE A 193 -6.34 1.19 9.50
N GLY A 194 -6.61 1.14 8.20
CA GLY A 194 -7.95 0.92 7.64
C GLY A 194 -8.19 -0.54 7.30
N ILE A 195 -9.33 -1.09 7.72
CA ILE A 195 -9.77 -2.46 7.39
C ILE A 195 -11.09 -2.36 6.61
N ASN A 196 -11.03 -2.58 5.30
CA ASN A 196 -12.19 -2.43 4.42
C ASN A 196 -13.19 -3.58 4.58
N ASN A 197 -12.69 -4.80 4.48
CA ASN A 197 -13.42 -6.06 4.62
C ASN A 197 -12.43 -7.15 5.05
N LEU A 198 -12.96 -8.26 5.55
CA LEU A 198 -12.16 -9.38 5.99
C LEU A 198 -12.92 -10.67 5.70
N GLU A 199 -12.50 -11.36 4.66
CA GLU A 199 -13.09 -12.60 4.17
C GLU A 199 -11.98 -13.64 3.97
N PHE A 200 -12.34 -14.93 3.88
CA PHE A 200 -11.38 -15.96 3.57
C PHE A 200 -10.96 -15.87 2.10
N ASP A 201 -9.70 -15.58 1.87
CA ASP A 201 -9.06 -15.55 0.56
C ASP A 201 -7.62 -16.07 0.69
N HIS A 202 -6.93 -16.26 -0.44
CA HIS A 202 -5.53 -16.72 -0.46
C HIS A 202 -5.33 -18.08 0.22
N ALA A 203 -6.12 -19.08 -0.18
CA ALA A 203 -6.05 -20.48 0.33
C ALA A 203 -4.70 -21.16 0.08
N ASP A 204 -3.85 -20.59 -0.78
CA ASP A 204 -2.47 -20.99 -1.02
C ASP A 204 -1.52 -20.61 0.12
N ILE A 205 -1.87 -19.62 0.94
CA ILE A 205 -1.05 -19.10 2.04
C ILE A 205 -1.70 -19.35 3.40
N PHE A 206 -3.01 -19.18 3.51
CA PHE A 206 -3.75 -19.28 4.76
C PHE A 206 -4.63 -20.51 4.82
N SER A 207 -4.53 -21.28 5.90
CA SER A 207 -5.33 -22.49 6.11
C SER A 207 -6.82 -22.18 6.32
N ASP A 208 -7.14 -21.04 6.91
CA ASP A 208 -8.48 -20.63 7.29
C ASP A 208 -8.56 -19.12 7.59
N LEU A 209 -9.78 -18.63 7.80
CA LEU A 209 -10.04 -17.23 8.14
C LEU A 209 -9.35 -16.81 9.47
N SER A 210 -9.22 -17.71 10.44
CA SER A 210 -8.60 -17.41 11.75
C SER A 210 -7.10 -17.10 11.58
N ALA A 211 -6.43 -17.73 10.62
CA ALA A 211 -5.05 -17.42 10.29
C ALA A 211 -4.92 -15.98 9.75
N ILE A 212 -5.82 -15.57 8.86
CA ILE A 212 -5.89 -14.20 8.34
C ILE A 212 -6.20 -13.21 9.48
N GLU A 213 -7.21 -13.49 10.31
CA GLU A 213 -7.56 -12.67 11.49
C GLU A 213 -6.35 -12.45 12.41
N THR A 214 -5.50 -13.47 12.55
CA THR A 214 -4.28 -13.38 13.37
C THR A 214 -3.29 -12.38 12.78
N GLN A 215 -3.12 -12.34 11.46
CA GLN A 215 -2.25 -11.37 10.81
C GLN A 215 -2.80 -9.94 11.00
N PHE A 216 -4.09 -9.73 10.79
CA PHE A 216 -4.71 -8.42 11.03
C PHE A 216 -4.56 -7.96 12.48
N HIS A 217 -4.69 -8.88 13.46
CA HIS A 217 -4.44 -8.55 14.85
C HIS A 217 -2.96 -8.16 15.10
N HIS A 218 -2.00 -8.79 14.40
CA HIS A 218 -0.60 -8.37 14.47
C HIS A 218 -0.40 -6.93 13.95
N ALA A 219 -1.12 -6.52 12.90
CA ALA A 219 -1.08 -5.14 12.41
C ALA A 219 -1.67 -4.16 13.43
N ILE A 220 -2.87 -4.46 13.98
CA ILE A 220 -3.53 -3.62 15.00
C ILE A 220 -2.62 -3.37 16.20
N ARG A 221 -1.88 -4.37 16.66
CA ARG A 221 -0.91 -4.24 17.76
C ARG A 221 0.25 -3.30 17.46
N ARG A 222 0.47 -2.92 16.21
CA ARG A 222 1.53 -1.98 15.78
C ARG A 222 1.05 -0.53 15.73
N VAL A 223 -0.27 -0.30 15.73
CA VAL A 223 -0.85 1.05 15.70
C VAL A 223 -0.66 1.72 17.06
N PRO A 224 -0.08 2.93 17.12
CA PRO A 224 0.11 3.67 18.37
C PRO A 224 -1.21 3.97 19.09
N SER A 225 -1.18 4.16 20.41
CA SER A 225 -2.38 4.49 21.20
C SER A 225 -3.08 5.80 20.78
N GLN A 226 -2.35 6.74 20.19
CA GLN A 226 -2.88 7.98 19.63
C GLN A 226 -3.32 7.84 18.17
N GLY A 227 -2.95 6.74 17.52
CA GLY A 227 -3.37 6.40 16.16
C GLY A 227 -4.80 5.90 16.08
N PHE A 228 -5.20 5.47 14.88
CA PHE A 228 -6.57 5.01 14.63
C PHE A 228 -6.59 3.64 13.95
N VAL A 229 -7.54 2.81 14.38
CA VAL A 229 -8.02 1.66 13.60
C VAL A 229 -9.39 2.04 13.05
N VAL A 230 -9.47 2.16 11.73
CA VAL A 230 -10.70 2.53 11.00
C VAL A 230 -11.28 1.29 10.35
N SER A 231 -12.50 0.91 10.71
CA SER A 231 -13.08 -0.35 10.22
C SER A 231 -14.60 -0.30 10.12
N ARG A 232 -15.17 -1.21 9.33
CA ARG A 232 -16.62 -1.35 9.21
C ARG A 232 -17.20 -2.07 10.41
N ALA A 233 -18.28 -1.51 11.00
CA ALA A 233 -19.05 -2.15 12.04
C ALA A 233 -19.94 -3.28 11.49
N GLY A 234 -20.21 -4.29 12.31
CA GLY A 234 -21.11 -5.40 11.96
C GLY A 234 -20.52 -6.39 10.95
N VAL A 235 -19.18 -6.46 10.84
CA VAL A 235 -18.45 -7.50 10.11
C VAL A 235 -17.83 -8.43 11.14
N ASP A 236 -18.40 -9.62 11.30
CA ASP A 236 -18.06 -10.57 12.38
C ASP A 236 -16.55 -10.86 12.46
N ALA A 237 -15.86 -11.02 11.32
CA ALA A 237 -14.44 -11.29 11.29
C ALA A 237 -13.63 -10.11 11.86
N ILE A 238 -13.97 -8.87 11.50
CA ILE A 238 -13.34 -7.65 12.02
C ILE A 238 -13.63 -7.52 13.51
N ASP A 239 -14.87 -7.79 13.94
CA ASP A 239 -15.28 -7.71 15.34
C ASP A 239 -14.51 -8.72 16.20
N ARG A 240 -14.29 -9.97 15.70
CA ARG A 240 -13.44 -10.95 16.37
C ARG A 240 -11.98 -10.52 16.48
N VAL A 241 -11.43 -9.89 15.42
CA VAL A 241 -10.05 -9.37 15.44
C VAL A 241 -9.90 -8.29 16.51
N LEU A 242 -10.81 -7.31 16.56
CA LEU A 242 -10.80 -6.22 17.52
C LEU A 242 -11.02 -6.70 18.95
N ALA A 243 -11.88 -7.72 19.15
CA ALA A 243 -12.13 -8.34 20.45
C ALA A 243 -10.89 -9.01 21.05
N ARG A 244 -9.89 -9.39 20.24
CA ARG A 244 -8.58 -9.89 20.73
C ARG A 244 -7.73 -8.78 21.37
N GLY A 245 -8.10 -7.51 21.21
CA GLY A 245 -7.48 -6.30 21.76
C GLY A 245 -7.19 -5.25 20.69
N CYS A 246 -7.60 -4.02 20.99
CA CYS A 246 -7.25 -2.81 20.25
C CYS A 246 -6.83 -1.75 21.28
N TRP A 247 -5.65 -1.18 21.10
CA TRP A 247 -5.08 -0.20 22.06
C TRP A 247 -5.08 1.23 21.50
N SER A 248 -5.50 1.36 20.24
CA SER A 248 -5.61 2.63 19.50
C SER A 248 -7.04 3.15 19.56
N ARG A 249 -7.28 4.34 19.03
CA ARG A 249 -8.62 4.87 18.85
C ARG A 249 -9.35 4.08 17.78
N GLU A 250 -10.57 3.65 18.06
CA GLU A 250 -11.42 2.97 17.09
C GLU A 250 -12.36 3.96 16.40
N LEU A 251 -12.40 3.91 15.06
CA LEU A 251 -13.37 4.63 14.24
C LEU A 251 -14.19 3.61 13.44
N ARG A 252 -15.44 3.38 13.86
CA ARG A 252 -16.30 2.34 13.28
C ARG A 252 -17.26 2.92 12.25
N ILE A 253 -17.04 2.64 10.96
CA ILE A 253 -17.92 3.09 9.87
C ILE A 253 -19.28 2.39 10.00
N GLY A 254 -20.37 3.16 9.92
CA GLY A 254 -21.73 2.66 10.12
C GLY A 254 -22.21 2.70 11.57
N GLN A 255 -21.31 2.90 12.56
CA GLN A 255 -21.65 3.15 13.97
C GLN A 255 -20.76 4.27 14.50
N GLY A 256 -21.35 5.39 14.89
CA GLY A 256 -20.61 6.52 15.51
C GLY A 256 -19.82 7.40 14.54
N THR A 257 -19.88 7.14 13.24
CA THR A 257 -19.37 8.02 12.19
C THR A 257 -20.49 8.51 11.31
N SER A 258 -20.41 9.78 10.89
CA SER A 258 -21.30 10.36 9.89
C SER A 258 -20.75 10.15 8.47
N VAL A 259 -20.36 8.90 8.13
CA VAL A 259 -19.88 8.55 6.80
C VAL A 259 -20.66 7.35 6.29
N ARG A 260 -21.78 7.61 5.66
CA ARG A 260 -22.60 6.60 4.96
C ARG A 260 -22.80 7.06 3.53
N LEU A 261 -22.22 6.30 2.60
CA LEU A 261 -22.22 6.61 1.18
C LEU A 261 -22.90 5.49 0.39
N ARG A 262 -23.67 5.88 -0.62
CA ARG A 262 -24.26 4.94 -1.56
C ARG A 262 -24.05 5.39 -3.00
N ALA A 263 -23.79 4.43 -3.87
CA ALA A 263 -23.67 4.68 -5.30
C ALA A 263 -25.04 4.64 -5.96
N GLU A 264 -25.41 5.69 -6.65
CA GLU A 264 -26.64 5.80 -7.45
C GLU A 264 -26.27 6.14 -8.90
N ARG A 265 -26.39 5.16 -9.82
CA ARG A 265 -26.03 5.32 -11.23
C ARG A 265 -24.64 5.99 -11.40
N ASP A 266 -24.62 7.27 -11.71
CA ASP A 266 -23.45 8.12 -11.96
C ASP A 266 -23.15 9.09 -10.80
N ARG A 267 -23.75 8.87 -9.63
CA ARG A 267 -23.55 9.71 -8.44
C ARG A 267 -23.15 8.90 -7.22
N LEU A 268 -22.33 9.50 -6.38
CA LEU A 268 -22.12 9.07 -5.00
C LEU A 268 -22.90 10.02 -4.10
N VAL A 269 -23.74 9.47 -3.24
CA VAL A 269 -24.65 10.22 -2.38
C VAL A 269 -24.28 9.97 -0.93
N SER A 270 -24.22 11.01 -0.14
CA SER A 270 -24.08 10.89 1.32
C SER A 270 -25.48 10.86 1.95
N ASP A 271 -25.70 9.88 2.83
CA ASP A 271 -26.93 9.80 3.62
C ASP A 271 -26.89 10.72 4.86
N ASP A 272 -25.73 11.30 5.18
CA ASP A 272 -25.51 12.09 6.39
C ASP A 272 -25.48 13.60 6.13
N TRP A 273 -25.25 14.07 4.89
CA TRP A 273 -25.01 15.51 4.60
C TRP A 273 -25.85 16.08 3.46
N ASP A 274 -26.89 15.51 3.01
CA ASP A 274 -27.66 15.97 1.84
C ASP A 274 -26.76 16.46 0.66
N LEU A 275 -25.67 15.74 0.44
CA LEU A 275 -24.66 16.01 -0.59
C LEU A 275 -24.58 14.86 -1.58
N SER A 276 -24.30 15.20 -2.82
CA SER A 276 -24.00 14.20 -3.84
C SER A 276 -22.98 14.73 -4.83
N VAL A 277 -22.10 13.86 -5.31
CA VAL A 277 -21.07 14.19 -6.29
C VAL A 277 -21.19 13.31 -7.51
N GLN A 278 -20.72 13.80 -8.67
CA GLN A 278 -20.56 12.99 -9.86
C GLN A 278 -19.62 11.83 -9.57
N TRP A 279 -19.97 10.63 -10.01
CA TRP A 279 -19.26 9.41 -9.63
C TRP A 279 -19.20 8.41 -10.80
N SER A 280 -18.00 8.11 -11.27
CA SER A 280 -17.79 7.18 -12.39
C SER A 280 -17.67 5.72 -11.96
N MET A 281 -17.41 5.46 -10.67
CA MET A 281 -17.16 4.11 -10.14
C MET A 281 -18.44 3.50 -9.59
N ARG A 282 -19.09 2.64 -10.38
CA ARG A 282 -20.37 2.02 -10.03
C ARG A 282 -20.24 0.93 -8.94
N GLY A 283 -21.37 0.64 -8.29
CA GLY A 283 -21.54 -0.49 -7.38
C GLY A 283 -21.30 -0.18 -5.89
N LYS A 284 -22.00 -0.95 -5.06
CA LYS A 284 -21.96 -0.82 -3.60
C LYS A 284 -20.54 -0.92 -3.03
N HIS A 285 -19.70 -1.81 -3.58
CA HIS A 285 -18.34 -2.01 -3.12
C HIS A 285 -17.46 -0.76 -3.28
N ASN A 286 -17.68 0.03 -4.36
CA ASN A 286 -16.93 1.28 -4.55
C ASN A 286 -17.42 2.40 -3.62
N ALA A 287 -18.70 2.46 -3.28
CA ALA A 287 -19.21 3.33 -2.23
C ALA A 287 -18.60 2.96 -0.87
N GLN A 288 -18.47 1.68 -0.56
CA GLN A 288 -17.82 1.19 0.65
C GLN A 288 -16.32 1.51 0.70
N ASN A 289 -15.61 1.42 -0.44
CA ASN A 289 -14.22 1.86 -0.55
C ASN A 289 -14.10 3.36 -0.27
N ALA A 290 -15.03 4.17 -0.79
CA ALA A 290 -15.08 5.62 -0.56
C ALA A 290 -15.38 5.95 0.91
N GLU A 291 -16.30 5.24 1.56
CA GLU A 291 -16.57 5.39 3.00
C GLU A 291 -15.29 5.21 3.83
N LEU A 292 -14.53 4.14 3.57
CA LEU A 292 -13.28 3.89 4.28
C LEU A 292 -12.25 4.99 4.00
N ALA A 293 -12.08 5.40 2.74
CA ALA A 293 -11.13 6.44 2.37
C ALA A 293 -11.46 7.79 3.06
N VAL A 294 -12.74 8.21 3.06
CA VAL A 294 -13.18 9.44 3.73
C VAL A 294 -12.99 9.34 5.25
N ALA A 295 -13.33 8.20 5.85
CA ALA A 295 -13.15 8.00 7.29
C ALA A 295 -11.66 7.99 7.71
N MET A 296 -10.78 7.39 6.90
CA MET A 296 -9.32 7.45 7.14
C MET A 296 -8.76 8.85 6.96
N ALA A 297 -9.23 9.60 5.96
CA ALA A 297 -8.86 11.00 5.76
C ALA A 297 -9.34 11.87 6.94
N HIS A 298 -10.53 11.59 7.48
CA HIS A 298 -11.01 12.24 8.70
C HIS A 298 -10.09 11.97 9.91
N ALA A 299 -9.64 10.73 10.08
CA ALA A 299 -8.64 10.40 11.11
C ALA A 299 -7.31 11.16 10.89
N ALA A 300 -7.00 11.58 9.67
CA ALA A 300 -5.88 12.45 9.30
C ALA A 300 -6.23 13.95 9.36
N ASN A 301 -7.32 14.33 10.04
CA ASN A 301 -7.81 15.69 10.23
C ASN A 301 -8.38 16.38 8.96
N VAL A 302 -8.78 15.64 7.94
CA VAL A 302 -9.55 16.18 6.81
C VAL A 302 -11.04 16.25 7.23
N PRO A 303 -11.74 17.38 7.03
CA PRO A 303 -13.18 17.43 7.20
C PRO A 303 -13.88 16.41 6.31
N THR A 304 -14.87 15.70 6.84
CA THR A 304 -15.51 14.58 6.13
C THR A 304 -16.23 15.01 4.85
N ASP A 305 -16.89 16.15 4.85
CA ASP A 305 -17.53 16.77 3.69
C ASP A 305 -16.50 17.17 2.61
N ALA A 306 -15.36 17.74 3.00
CA ALA A 306 -14.28 18.07 2.08
C ALA A 306 -13.67 16.81 1.45
N GLY A 307 -13.45 15.75 2.24
CA GLY A 307 -12.99 14.46 1.75
C GLY A 307 -13.99 13.80 0.78
N PHE A 308 -15.30 13.93 1.06
CA PHE A 308 -16.34 13.45 0.17
C PHE A 308 -16.38 14.23 -1.15
N LEU A 309 -16.35 15.57 -1.10
CA LEU A 309 -16.38 16.41 -2.29
C LEU A 309 -15.19 16.20 -3.22
N ALA A 310 -14.01 15.90 -2.66
CA ALA A 310 -12.80 15.59 -3.44
C ALA A 310 -12.99 14.38 -4.37
N LEU A 311 -13.87 13.44 -4.02
CA LEU A 311 -14.12 12.25 -4.83
C LEU A 311 -14.79 12.55 -6.18
N SER A 312 -15.37 13.73 -6.36
CA SER A 312 -15.96 14.16 -7.65
C SER A 312 -14.92 14.24 -8.78
N GLU A 313 -13.66 14.47 -8.45
CA GLU A 313 -12.56 14.63 -9.39
C GLU A 313 -11.71 13.36 -9.54
N LEU A 314 -12.10 12.27 -8.86
CA LEU A 314 -11.39 11.00 -8.94
C LEU A 314 -11.59 10.32 -10.30
N GLN A 315 -10.48 10.00 -10.98
CA GLN A 315 -10.49 9.37 -12.29
C GLN A 315 -10.36 7.84 -12.25
N GLY A 316 -10.22 7.26 -11.05
CA GLY A 316 -10.05 5.83 -10.85
C GLY A 316 -8.61 5.32 -11.04
N VAL A 317 -8.47 4.00 -11.17
CA VAL A 317 -7.18 3.33 -11.35
C VAL A 317 -7.11 2.69 -12.74
N ALA A 318 -6.03 2.92 -13.46
CA ALA A 318 -5.84 2.36 -14.79
C ALA A 318 -5.96 0.82 -14.78
N ARG A 319 -6.66 0.27 -15.79
CA ARG A 319 -6.90 -1.17 -15.99
C ARG A 319 -7.74 -1.86 -14.89
N ARG A 320 -8.43 -1.09 -14.03
CA ARG A 320 -9.40 -1.64 -13.08
C ARG A 320 -10.79 -1.11 -13.41
N LEU A 321 -11.67 -2.00 -13.94
CA LEU A 321 -13.10 -1.74 -14.21
C LEU A 321 -13.40 -0.42 -14.93
N ASN A 322 -12.59 -0.03 -15.90
CA ASN A 322 -12.95 1.04 -16.80
C ASN A 322 -14.07 0.53 -17.73
N LEU A 323 -15.16 1.29 -17.81
CA LEU A 323 -16.25 0.99 -18.75
C LEU A 323 -15.68 1.14 -20.16
N LEU A 324 -15.40 0.02 -20.85
CA LEU A 324 -14.90 0.03 -22.22
C LEU A 324 -16.03 0.26 -23.26
N PHE A 325 -17.29 -0.04 -22.89
CA PHE A 325 -18.47 0.18 -23.71
C PHE A 325 -19.69 0.44 -22.84
N ASP A 326 -20.42 1.52 -23.13
CA ASP A 326 -21.75 1.79 -22.60
C ASP A 326 -22.78 1.36 -23.67
N ASN A 327 -22.93 0.06 -23.86
CA ASN A 327 -24.05 -0.44 -24.65
C ASN A 327 -25.27 -0.49 -23.73
N GLU A 328 -26.18 0.45 -23.91
CA GLU A 328 -27.56 0.27 -23.51
C GLU A 328 -28.10 -0.99 -24.22
N VAL A 329 -28.08 -2.11 -23.54
CA VAL A 329 -28.86 -3.25 -23.92
C VAL A 329 -30.27 -2.98 -23.40
N LEU A 330 -31.18 -2.70 -24.33
CA LEU A 330 -32.60 -2.60 -24.15
C LEU A 330 -33.19 -3.84 -23.44
#